data_70da26ed9d6f38dee0fa84a90ef16ddc
#
_entry.id   70da26ed9d6f38dee0fa84a90ef16ddc
#
_cell.length_a   1.000
_cell.length_b   1.000
_cell.length_c   1.000
_cell.angle_alpha   90.00
_cell.angle_beta   90.00
_cell.angle_gamma   90.00
#
_symmetry.space_group_name_H-M   'P 1'
#
loop_
_entity.id
_entity.type
_entity.pdbx_description
1 polymer ?
#
loop_
_entity_poly.entity_id
_entity_poly.type
_entity_poly.pdbx_seq_one_letter_code
_entity_poly.pdbx_strand_id
1 'polypeptide(L)'
;DSWKGLFLRSFFGTTGLICNFYAVDHLAIADANILNKLSPFFAIIMSYFVLKEKANKTEWLCVVTAFIGAVFVVKPSMNMQFLNAMIGVIGGFGAGVAYTFVRKLGKQGERGPVIVMCFSVFSCIVTAPFLFVGAKPMSAYQIVMLLLAGAAATGGQLSITKAYTKAPAKEISVFDYSQVIFAALLGFVFL
;
A
#
# COMPACT_ATOMS: atom_id res chain seq x y z
N ASP A 1 -24.96 -0.74 -0.60
CA ASP A 1 -23.81 -0.09 -1.27
C ASP A 1 -22.44 -0.59 -0.81
N SER A 2 -22.39 -1.50 0.17
CA SER A 2 -21.16 -2.12 0.68
C SER A 2 -20.38 -2.89 -0.42
N TRP A 3 -21.08 -3.60 -1.29
CA TRP A 3 -20.48 -4.34 -2.39
C TRP A 3 -19.70 -3.46 -3.37
N LYS A 4 -20.21 -2.28 -3.68
CA LYS A 4 -19.49 -1.30 -4.52
C LYS A 4 -18.21 -0.84 -3.84
N GLY A 5 -18.28 -0.62 -2.52
CA GLY A 5 -17.11 -0.26 -1.72
C GLY A 5 -16.06 -1.37 -1.70
N LEU A 6 -16.46 -2.62 -1.48
CA LEU A 6 -15.59 -3.79 -1.49
C LEU A 6 -14.94 -3.99 -2.87
N PHE A 7 -15.70 -3.86 -3.94
CA PHE A 7 -15.18 -3.95 -5.30
C PHE A 7 -14.14 -2.85 -5.59
N LEU A 8 -14.48 -1.58 -5.31
CA LEU A 8 -13.58 -0.44 -5.55
C LEU A 8 -12.31 -0.55 -4.69
N ARG A 9 -12.44 -0.95 -3.42
CA ARG A 9 -11.30 -1.25 -2.54
C ARG A 9 -10.39 -2.32 -3.17
N SER A 10 -10.97 -3.41 -3.66
CA SER A 10 -10.23 -4.52 -4.26
C SER A 10 -9.60 -4.13 -5.59
N PHE A 11 -10.33 -3.44 -6.44
CA PHE A 11 -9.85 -2.98 -7.74
C PHE A 11 -8.67 -2.01 -7.62
N PHE A 12 -8.84 -0.91 -6.86
CA PHE A 12 -7.77 0.07 -6.66
C PHE A 12 -6.60 -0.50 -5.88
N GLY A 13 -6.87 -1.35 -4.89
CA GLY A 13 -5.81 -2.02 -4.12
C GLY A 13 -4.99 -2.97 -4.98
N THR A 14 -5.62 -3.78 -5.84
CA THR A 14 -4.91 -4.71 -6.74
C THR A 14 -4.17 -3.95 -7.84
N THR A 15 -4.77 -2.93 -8.43
CA THR A 15 -4.09 -2.06 -9.40
C THR A 15 -2.88 -1.39 -8.76
N GLY A 16 -3.03 -0.84 -7.55
CA GLY A 16 -1.92 -0.25 -6.80
C GLY A 16 -0.79 -1.24 -6.54
N LEU A 17 -1.14 -2.47 -6.16
CA LEU A 17 -0.18 -3.55 -5.91
C LEU A 17 0.58 -3.94 -7.18
N ILE A 18 -0.10 -4.15 -8.30
CA ILE A 18 0.52 -4.51 -9.58
C ILE A 18 1.46 -3.39 -10.06
N CYS A 19 1.01 -2.14 -10.01
CA CYS A 19 1.83 -0.99 -10.38
C CYS A 19 3.06 -0.84 -9.47
N ASN A 20 2.93 -1.13 -8.17
CA ASN A 20 4.05 -1.10 -7.24
C ASN A 20 5.06 -2.20 -7.55
N PHE A 21 4.63 -3.43 -7.84
CA PHE A 21 5.52 -4.51 -8.26
C PHE A 21 6.22 -4.19 -9.58
N TYR A 22 5.50 -3.63 -10.54
CA TYR A 22 6.10 -3.16 -11.79
C TYR A 22 7.18 -2.10 -11.54
N ALA A 23 6.90 -1.13 -10.66
CA ALA A 23 7.88 -0.10 -10.30
C ALA A 23 9.12 -0.69 -9.62
N VAL A 24 8.95 -1.68 -8.72
CA VAL A 24 10.07 -2.37 -8.06
C VAL A 24 10.93 -3.17 -9.05
N ASP A 25 10.31 -3.71 -10.11
CA ASP A 25 11.02 -4.46 -11.15
C ASP A 25 11.80 -3.58 -12.12
N HIS A 26 11.34 -2.35 -12.37
CA HIS A 26 11.89 -1.44 -13.41
C HIS A 26 12.62 -0.21 -12.85
N LEU A 27 12.54 0.07 -11.56
CA LEU A 27 13.23 1.18 -10.90
C LEU A 27 14.17 0.65 -9.81
N ALA A 28 15.07 1.51 -9.36
CA ALA A 28 15.76 1.22 -8.10
C ALA A 28 14.74 1.03 -6.98
N ILE A 29 14.95 0.02 -6.13
CA ILE A 29 14.03 -0.34 -5.04
C ILE A 29 13.73 0.88 -4.15
N ALA A 30 14.74 1.74 -3.91
CA ALA A 30 14.60 2.98 -3.17
C ALA A 30 13.60 3.93 -3.84
N ASP A 31 13.70 4.11 -5.16
CA ASP A 31 12.85 5.00 -5.95
C ASP A 31 11.41 4.49 -5.98
N ALA A 32 11.20 3.20 -6.24
CA ALA A 32 9.89 2.58 -6.21
C ALA A 32 9.21 2.71 -4.84
N ASN A 33 9.97 2.49 -3.76
CA ASN A 33 9.46 2.63 -2.40
C ASN A 33 9.03 4.06 -2.07
N ILE A 34 9.80 5.08 -2.48
CA ILE A 34 9.42 6.46 -2.18
C ILE A 34 8.19 6.90 -2.96
N LEU A 35 8.00 6.42 -4.20
CA LEU A 35 6.79 6.67 -4.97
C LEU A 35 5.55 6.04 -4.30
N ASN A 36 5.67 4.84 -3.76
CA ASN A 36 4.59 4.21 -2.99
C ASN A 36 4.27 4.98 -1.70
N LYS A 37 5.25 5.65 -1.09
CA LYS A 37 5.06 6.52 0.09
C LYS A 37 4.28 7.80 -0.22
N LEU A 38 3.87 8.04 -1.44
CA LEU A 38 2.87 9.06 -1.78
C LEU A 38 1.43 8.63 -1.43
N SER A 39 1.20 7.33 -1.16
CA SER A 39 -0.14 6.81 -0.83
C SER A 39 -0.83 7.52 0.34
N PRO A 40 -0.17 7.94 1.44
CA PRO A 40 -0.79 8.73 2.50
C PRO A 40 -1.37 10.06 2.04
N PHE A 41 -0.69 10.76 1.13
CA PHE A 41 -1.19 12.02 0.56
C PHE A 41 -2.48 11.77 -0.22
N PHE A 42 -2.47 10.75 -1.08
CA PHE A 42 -3.65 10.39 -1.86
C PHE A 42 -4.80 9.92 -0.97
N ALA A 43 -4.51 9.17 0.11
CA ALA A 43 -5.53 8.75 1.06
C ALA A 43 -6.21 9.93 1.76
N ILE A 44 -5.46 10.96 2.17
CA ILE A 44 -6.00 12.18 2.78
C ILE A 44 -6.84 12.96 1.77
N ILE A 45 -6.33 13.16 0.56
CA ILE A 45 -7.04 13.87 -0.51
C ILE A 45 -8.35 13.15 -0.86
N MET A 46 -8.28 11.84 -1.08
CA MET A 46 -9.46 11.05 -1.44
C MET A 46 -10.47 10.92 -0.31
N SER A 47 -10.01 10.88 0.96
CA SER A 47 -10.90 10.94 2.13
C SER A 47 -11.71 12.23 2.17
N TYR A 48 -11.14 13.36 1.74
CA TYR A 48 -11.90 14.60 1.62
C TYR A 48 -13.03 14.48 0.58
N PHE A 49 -12.74 13.95 -0.61
CA PHE A 49 -13.74 13.83 -1.67
C PHE A 49 -14.80 12.76 -1.37
N VAL A 50 -14.42 11.62 -0.85
CA VAL A 50 -15.31 10.45 -0.63
C VAL A 50 -16.05 10.52 0.71
N LEU A 51 -15.39 10.97 1.77
CA LEU A 51 -15.89 10.92 3.15
C LEU A 51 -16.13 12.31 3.77
N LYS A 52 -15.72 13.38 3.07
CA LYS A 52 -15.75 14.77 3.55
C LYS A 52 -14.90 14.97 4.82
N GLU A 53 -13.92 14.13 5.06
CA GLU A 53 -12.98 14.24 6.17
C GLU A 53 -11.88 15.23 5.80
N LYS A 54 -11.91 16.43 6.40
CA LYS A 54 -10.90 17.47 6.16
C LYS A 54 -9.69 17.26 7.07
N ALA A 55 -8.49 17.35 6.49
CA ALA A 55 -7.26 17.46 7.25
C ALA A 55 -6.97 18.93 7.60
N ASN A 56 -6.48 19.17 8.82
CA ASN A 56 -6.04 20.49 9.25
C ASN A 56 -4.57 20.74 8.83
N LYS A 57 -4.08 21.98 9.05
CA LYS A 57 -2.71 22.36 8.69
C LYS A 57 -1.65 21.54 9.43
N THR A 58 -1.88 21.18 10.69
CA THR A 58 -0.96 20.39 11.50
C THR A 58 -0.84 18.97 10.98
N GLU A 59 -1.97 18.33 10.60
CA GLU A 59 -2.00 16.99 10.03
C GLU A 59 -1.25 16.94 8.68
N TRP A 60 -1.44 17.96 7.82
CA TRP A 60 -0.66 18.09 6.59
C TRP A 60 0.83 18.26 6.87
N LEU A 61 1.18 19.11 7.84
CA LEU A 61 2.58 19.32 8.21
C LEU A 61 3.22 18.02 8.70
N CYS A 62 2.54 17.24 9.53
CA CYS A 62 3.01 15.94 10.02
C CYS A 62 3.29 14.96 8.86
N VAL A 63 2.37 14.84 7.91
CA VAL A 63 2.54 13.93 6.75
C VAL A 63 3.69 14.38 5.86
N VAL A 64 3.81 15.67 5.57
CA VAL A 64 4.91 16.23 4.76
C VAL A 64 6.26 16.02 5.46
N THR A 65 6.33 16.29 6.77
CA THR A 65 7.57 16.09 7.54
C THR A 65 7.97 14.61 7.58
N ALA A 66 7.01 13.70 7.78
CA ALA A 66 7.25 12.26 7.77
C ALA A 66 7.73 11.78 6.39
N PHE A 67 7.15 12.31 5.31
CA PHE A 67 7.60 12.00 3.94
C PHE A 67 9.03 12.49 3.68
N ILE A 68 9.35 13.71 4.07
CA ILE A 68 10.71 14.25 3.95
C ILE A 68 11.70 13.36 4.74
N GLY A 69 11.36 12.97 5.96
CA GLY A 69 12.16 12.02 6.74
C GLY A 69 12.35 10.68 6.02
N ALA A 70 11.32 10.14 5.40
CA ALA A 70 11.40 8.92 4.61
C ALA A 70 12.34 9.07 3.41
N VAL A 71 12.31 10.20 2.70
CA VAL A 71 13.23 10.51 1.59
C VAL A 71 14.69 10.50 2.06
N PHE A 72 14.98 11.08 3.20
CA PHE A 72 16.35 11.07 3.77
C PHE A 72 16.84 9.67 4.13
N VAL A 73 15.96 8.80 4.62
CA VAL A 73 16.32 7.41 4.98
C VAL A 73 16.48 6.54 3.74
N VAL A 74 15.53 6.63 2.81
CA VAL A 74 15.49 5.80 1.61
C VAL A 74 16.55 6.22 0.59
N LYS A 75 16.91 7.51 0.54
CA LYS A 75 17.88 8.10 -0.39
C LYS A 75 17.62 7.66 -1.84
N PRO A 76 16.47 8.00 -2.43
CA PRO A 76 16.17 7.62 -3.80
C PRO A 76 17.20 8.18 -4.78
N SER A 77 17.48 7.45 -5.87
CA SER A 77 18.47 7.86 -6.88
C SER A 77 18.01 9.06 -7.69
N MET A 78 16.70 9.30 -7.77
CA MET A 78 16.06 10.34 -8.58
C MET A 78 16.38 10.24 -10.09
N ASN A 79 16.98 9.15 -10.52
CA ASN A 79 17.29 8.87 -11.94
C ASN A 79 16.25 7.90 -12.51
N MET A 80 15.01 8.33 -12.53
CA MET A 80 13.86 7.51 -12.94
C MET A 80 13.47 7.81 -14.39
N GLN A 81 13.21 6.75 -15.16
CA GLN A 81 12.52 6.93 -16.43
C GLN A 81 11.08 7.41 -16.15
N PHE A 82 10.65 8.44 -16.86
CA PHE A 82 9.36 9.11 -16.62
C PHE A 82 8.17 8.14 -16.61
N LEU A 83 8.09 7.21 -17.56
CA LEU A 83 6.99 6.25 -17.65
C LEU A 83 6.93 5.32 -16.41
N ASN A 84 8.07 4.79 -16.01
CA ASN A 84 8.16 3.88 -14.86
C ASN A 84 7.83 4.62 -13.56
N ALA A 85 8.27 5.87 -13.42
CA ALA A 85 7.92 6.73 -12.29
C ALA A 85 6.42 7.02 -12.24
N MET A 86 5.78 7.30 -13.37
CA MET A 86 4.33 7.52 -13.45
C MET A 86 3.54 6.27 -13.01
N ILE A 87 3.97 5.08 -13.42
CA ILE A 87 3.35 3.82 -12.97
C ILE A 87 3.51 3.65 -11.45
N GLY A 88 4.68 3.99 -10.89
CA GLY A 88 4.89 4.00 -9.44
C GLY A 88 3.96 4.97 -8.69
N VAL A 89 3.75 6.17 -9.24
CA VAL A 89 2.79 7.15 -8.69
C VAL A 89 1.36 6.63 -8.76
N ILE A 90 0.96 6.00 -9.88
CA ILE A 90 -0.36 5.35 -10.01
C ILE A 90 -0.50 4.23 -8.96
N GLY A 91 0.57 3.50 -8.66
CA GLY A 91 0.61 2.53 -7.57
C GLY A 91 0.28 3.14 -6.21
N GLY A 92 0.95 4.24 -5.87
CA GLY A 92 0.68 5.02 -4.65
C GLY A 92 -0.74 5.59 -4.60
N PHE A 93 -1.24 6.12 -5.73
CA PHE A 93 -2.62 6.59 -5.86
C PHE A 93 -3.63 5.46 -5.61
N GLY A 94 -3.46 4.32 -6.26
CA GLY A 94 -4.33 3.14 -6.08
C GLY A 94 -4.38 2.68 -4.61
N ALA A 95 -3.24 2.63 -3.93
CA ALA A 95 -3.17 2.32 -2.51
C ALA A 95 -3.92 3.35 -1.66
N GLY A 96 -3.73 4.65 -1.90
CA GLY A 96 -4.42 5.74 -1.18
C GLY A 96 -5.93 5.69 -1.34
N VAL A 97 -6.42 5.49 -2.57
CA VAL A 97 -7.85 5.29 -2.85
C VAL A 97 -8.38 4.05 -2.13
N ALA A 98 -7.65 2.94 -2.19
CA ALA A 98 -8.05 1.70 -1.53
C ALA A 98 -8.22 1.89 -0.02
N TYR A 99 -7.30 2.58 0.67
CA TYR A 99 -7.41 2.88 2.10
C TYR A 99 -8.60 3.80 2.42
N THR A 100 -8.92 4.74 1.55
CA THR A 100 -10.13 5.58 1.69
C THR A 100 -11.39 4.72 1.66
N PHE A 101 -11.47 3.72 0.78
CA PHE A 101 -12.59 2.78 0.76
C PHE A 101 -12.60 1.85 1.97
N VAL A 102 -11.44 1.43 2.50
CA VAL A 102 -11.36 0.71 3.79
C VAL A 102 -12.02 1.54 4.90
N ARG A 103 -11.69 2.82 4.97
CA ARG A 103 -12.30 3.75 5.94
C ARG A 103 -13.82 3.86 5.75
N LYS A 104 -14.27 4.03 4.50
CA LYS A 104 -15.69 4.10 4.16
C LYS A 104 -16.44 2.85 4.60
N LEU A 105 -15.91 1.68 4.30
CA LEU A 105 -16.48 0.38 4.67
C LEU A 105 -16.52 0.19 6.18
N GLY A 106 -15.47 0.60 6.90
CA GLY A 106 -15.44 0.60 8.34
C GLY A 106 -16.55 1.45 8.97
N LYS A 107 -16.80 2.65 8.40
CA LYS A 107 -17.93 3.51 8.82
C LYS A 107 -19.31 2.89 8.53
N GLN A 108 -19.40 2.03 7.53
CA GLN A 108 -20.61 1.28 7.19
C GLN A 108 -20.80 0.01 8.05
N GLY A 109 -19.88 -0.27 8.97
CA GLY A 109 -19.94 -1.42 9.86
C GLY A 109 -19.37 -2.72 9.27
N GLU A 110 -18.69 -2.65 8.10
CA GLU A 110 -18.07 -3.83 7.51
C GLU A 110 -16.90 -4.34 8.36
N ARG A 111 -16.82 -5.64 8.46
CA ARG A 111 -15.79 -6.31 9.26
C ARG A 111 -14.46 -6.31 8.52
N GLY A 112 -13.37 -5.87 9.19
CA GLY A 112 -12.03 -5.82 8.62
C GLY A 112 -11.58 -7.10 7.91
N PRO A 113 -11.75 -8.30 8.50
CA PRO A 113 -11.42 -9.55 7.82
C PRO A 113 -12.16 -9.78 6.50
N VAL A 114 -13.42 -9.34 6.40
CA VAL A 114 -14.20 -9.44 5.15
C VAL A 114 -13.61 -8.54 4.08
N ILE A 115 -13.22 -7.31 4.44
CA ILE A 115 -12.58 -6.36 3.52
C ILE A 115 -11.27 -6.94 2.98
N VAL A 116 -10.45 -7.53 3.86
CA VAL A 116 -9.17 -8.15 3.47
C VAL A 116 -9.40 -9.39 2.62
N MET A 117 -10.36 -10.25 2.98
CA MET A 117 -10.68 -11.46 2.23
C MET A 117 -11.13 -11.13 0.80
N CYS A 118 -12.07 -10.18 0.63
CA CYS A 118 -12.54 -9.76 -0.68
C CYS A 118 -11.38 -9.23 -1.55
N PHE A 119 -10.51 -8.42 -0.97
CA PHE A 119 -9.31 -7.93 -1.66
C PHE A 119 -8.38 -9.06 -2.07
N SER A 120 -8.09 -9.99 -1.16
CA SER A 120 -7.17 -11.10 -1.42
C SER A 120 -7.71 -12.03 -2.51
N VAL A 121 -8.99 -12.39 -2.45
CA VAL A 121 -9.63 -13.22 -3.48
C VAL A 121 -9.61 -12.51 -4.84
N PHE A 122 -9.98 -11.23 -4.88
CA PHE A 122 -9.94 -10.44 -6.12
C PHE A 122 -8.52 -10.37 -6.70
N SER A 123 -7.52 -10.08 -5.85
CA SER A 123 -6.11 -10.03 -6.28
C SER A 123 -5.63 -11.38 -6.80
N CYS A 124 -5.98 -12.48 -6.13
CA CYS A 124 -5.63 -13.82 -6.60
C CYS A 124 -6.24 -14.13 -7.97
N ILE A 125 -7.52 -13.79 -8.18
CA ILE A 125 -8.18 -14.01 -9.48
C ILE A 125 -7.49 -13.21 -10.58
N VAL A 126 -7.15 -11.95 -10.34
CA VAL A 126 -6.50 -11.07 -11.33
C VAL A 126 -5.07 -11.49 -11.61
N THR A 127 -4.34 -11.98 -10.61
CA THR A 127 -2.92 -12.38 -10.77
C THR A 127 -2.73 -13.83 -11.17
N ALA A 128 -3.73 -14.70 -11.00
CA ALA A 128 -3.63 -16.13 -11.35
C ALA A 128 -3.18 -16.39 -12.81
N PRO A 129 -3.64 -15.66 -13.84
CA PRO A 129 -3.19 -15.88 -15.22
C PRO A 129 -1.67 -15.71 -15.38
N PHE A 130 -1.05 -14.79 -14.64
CA PHE A 130 0.40 -14.56 -14.72
C PHE A 130 1.22 -15.75 -14.19
N LEU A 131 0.63 -16.54 -13.30
CA LEU A 131 1.28 -17.75 -12.80
C LEU A 131 1.50 -18.79 -13.92
N PHE A 132 0.56 -18.88 -14.85
CA PHE A 132 0.66 -19.85 -15.96
C PHE A 132 1.60 -19.39 -17.06
N VAL A 133 1.81 -18.08 -17.22
CA VAL A 133 2.67 -17.50 -18.28
C VAL A 133 4.12 -17.40 -17.85
N GLY A 134 4.41 -17.19 -16.57
CA GLY A 134 5.75 -16.87 -16.07
C GLY A 134 6.27 -17.78 -14.94
N ALA A 135 5.62 -18.89 -14.65
CA ALA A 135 6.03 -19.77 -13.55
C ALA A 135 7.44 -20.37 -13.80
N LYS A 136 8.35 -20.07 -12.90
CA LYS A 136 9.67 -20.72 -12.84
C LYS A 136 9.66 -21.76 -11.71
N PRO A 137 10.35 -22.91 -11.88
CA PRO A 137 10.47 -23.89 -10.80
C PRO A 137 11.14 -23.23 -9.58
N MET A 138 10.53 -23.38 -8.42
CA MET A 138 11.03 -22.81 -7.16
C MET A 138 11.57 -23.93 -6.27
N SER A 139 12.66 -23.64 -5.55
CA SER A 139 13.17 -24.54 -4.53
C SER A 139 12.24 -24.57 -3.31
N ALA A 140 12.30 -25.65 -2.52
CA ALA A 140 11.52 -25.75 -1.27
C ALA A 140 11.79 -24.57 -0.31
N TYR A 141 13.05 -24.11 -0.24
CA TYR A 141 13.42 -22.94 0.54
C TYR A 141 12.69 -21.67 0.08
N GLN A 142 12.63 -21.40 -1.23
CA GLN A 142 11.92 -20.26 -1.80
C GLN A 142 10.42 -20.31 -1.49
N ILE A 143 9.81 -21.50 -1.58
CA ILE A 143 8.40 -21.69 -1.25
C ILE A 143 8.15 -21.37 0.22
N VAL A 144 8.98 -21.87 1.14
CA VAL A 144 8.84 -21.58 2.58
C VAL A 144 8.98 -20.07 2.85
N MET A 145 9.96 -19.40 2.25
CA MET A 145 10.16 -17.95 2.41
C MET A 145 8.97 -17.15 1.87
N LEU A 146 8.39 -17.55 0.74
CA LEU A 146 7.18 -16.90 0.19
C LEU A 146 5.96 -17.10 1.10
N LEU A 147 5.80 -18.28 1.70
CA LEU A 147 4.71 -18.54 2.65
C LEU A 147 4.86 -17.69 3.92
N LEU A 148 6.08 -17.57 4.46
CA LEU A 148 6.37 -16.69 5.61
C LEU A 148 6.13 -15.23 5.28
N ALA A 149 6.56 -14.77 4.10
CA ALA A 149 6.29 -13.41 3.64
C ALA A 149 4.79 -13.16 3.47
N GLY A 150 4.04 -14.13 2.93
CA GLY A 150 2.57 -14.05 2.80
C GLY A 150 1.86 -13.99 4.15
N ALA A 151 2.32 -14.78 5.13
CA ALA A 151 1.79 -14.74 6.49
C ALA A 151 2.04 -13.38 7.16
N ALA A 152 3.26 -12.85 7.05
CA ALA A 152 3.62 -11.52 7.56
C ALA A 152 2.80 -10.41 6.87
N ALA A 153 2.65 -10.48 5.54
CA ALA A 153 1.84 -9.54 4.76
C ALA A 153 0.36 -9.58 5.17
N THR A 154 -0.18 -10.78 5.46
CA THR A 154 -1.57 -10.93 5.94
C THR A 154 -1.74 -10.25 7.30
N GLY A 155 -0.82 -10.45 8.23
CA GLY A 155 -0.83 -9.77 9.53
C GLY A 155 -0.78 -8.25 9.40
N GLY A 156 0.11 -7.74 8.56
CA GLY A 156 0.20 -6.31 8.23
C GLY A 156 -1.08 -5.77 7.61
N GLN A 157 -1.65 -6.50 6.64
CA GLN A 157 -2.87 -6.10 5.95
C GLN A 157 -4.10 -6.05 6.87
N LEU A 158 -4.23 -7.02 7.79
CA LEU A 158 -5.28 -7.01 8.80
C LEU A 158 -5.11 -5.85 9.78
N SER A 159 -3.88 -5.58 10.21
CA SER A 159 -3.57 -4.50 11.15
C SER A 159 -3.86 -3.12 10.56
N ILE A 160 -3.39 -2.85 9.33
CA ILE A 160 -3.64 -1.58 8.66
C ILE A 160 -5.13 -1.39 8.33
N THR A 161 -5.82 -2.47 7.91
CA THR A 161 -7.27 -2.43 7.68
C THR A 161 -8.02 -2.09 8.96
N LYS A 162 -7.63 -2.69 10.09
CA LYS A 162 -8.21 -2.38 11.40
C LYS A 162 -7.96 -0.92 11.81
N ALA A 163 -6.78 -0.38 11.52
CA ALA A 163 -6.47 1.03 11.79
C ALA A 163 -7.38 1.96 10.99
N TYR A 164 -7.43 1.80 9.66
CA TYR A 164 -8.25 2.63 8.79
C TYR A 164 -9.76 2.48 9.00
N THR A 165 -10.25 1.33 9.47
CA THR A 165 -11.66 1.20 9.84
C THR A 165 -12.01 2.00 11.09
N LYS A 166 -11.05 2.21 12.01
CA LYS A 166 -11.28 2.89 13.29
C LYS A 166 -10.98 4.39 13.27
N ALA A 167 -9.99 4.82 12.51
CA ALA A 167 -9.54 6.21 12.49
C ALA A 167 -9.44 6.77 11.06
N PRO A 168 -9.54 8.11 10.89
CA PRO A 168 -9.44 8.74 9.57
C PRO A 168 -8.02 8.68 9.00
N ALA A 169 -7.91 8.73 7.66
CA ALA A 169 -6.64 8.65 6.97
C ALA A 169 -5.61 9.70 7.45
N LYS A 170 -6.07 10.91 7.78
CA LYS A 170 -5.24 12.01 8.28
C LYS A 170 -4.49 11.71 9.59
N GLU A 171 -5.02 10.80 10.42
CA GLU A 171 -4.39 10.37 11.67
C GLU A 171 -3.49 9.15 11.44
N ILE A 172 -3.91 8.21 10.60
CA ILE A 172 -3.20 6.95 10.35
C ILE A 172 -2.01 7.13 9.41
N SER A 173 -2.12 8.00 8.41
CA SER A 173 -1.15 8.14 7.33
C SER A 173 0.27 8.46 7.81
N VAL A 174 0.43 9.18 8.91
CA VAL A 174 1.76 9.47 9.48
C VAL A 174 2.45 8.19 9.94
N PHE A 175 1.70 7.25 10.50
CA PHE A 175 2.25 5.98 11.00
C PHE A 175 2.69 5.05 9.87
N ASP A 176 2.18 5.20 8.65
CA ASP A 176 2.61 4.41 7.49
C ASP A 176 4.10 4.63 7.18
N TYR A 177 4.66 5.77 7.57
CA TYR A 177 6.10 6.05 7.41
C TYR A 177 6.98 5.32 8.43
N SER A 178 6.44 4.81 9.54
CA SER A 178 7.19 3.99 10.49
C SER A 178 7.74 2.72 9.87
N GLN A 179 7.09 2.21 8.82
CA GLN A 179 7.57 1.08 8.03
C GLN A 179 9.01 1.29 7.52
N VAL A 180 9.38 2.53 7.18
CA VAL A 180 10.73 2.85 6.69
C VAL A 180 11.77 2.60 7.80
N ILE A 181 11.44 2.97 9.03
CA ILE A 181 12.31 2.76 10.21
C ILE A 181 12.49 1.27 10.46
N PHE A 182 11.39 0.51 10.50
CA PHE A 182 11.46 -0.95 10.69
C PHE A 182 12.20 -1.65 9.56
N ALA A 183 11.99 -1.24 8.30
CA ALA A 183 12.72 -1.79 7.17
C ALA A 183 14.24 -1.54 7.27
N ALA A 184 14.64 -0.33 7.66
CA ALA A 184 16.04 0.02 7.86
C ALA A 184 16.68 -0.79 9.02
N LEU A 185 15.98 -0.91 10.16
CA LEU A 185 16.45 -1.69 11.30
C LEU A 185 16.59 -3.17 10.98
N LEU A 186 15.58 -3.77 10.33
CA LEU A 186 15.63 -5.18 9.94
C LEU A 186 16.70 -5.43 8.87
N GLY A 187 16.86 -4.51 7.91
CA GLY A 187 17.94 -4.57 6.93
C GLY A 187 19.32 -4.55 7.59
N PHE A 188 19.51 -3.69 8.59
CA PHE A 188 20.79 -3.62 9.33
C PHE A 188 21.08 -4.89 10.15
N VAL A 189 20.04 -5.57 10.66
CA VAL A 189 20.22 -6.79 11.50
C VAL A 189 20.43 -8.03 10.65
N PHE A 190 19.79 -8.14 9.46
CA PHE A 190 19.73 -9.37 8.68
C PHE A 190 20.53 -9.36 7.37
N LEU A 191 20.98 -8.18 6.92
CA LEU A 191 21.81 -7.98 5.71
C LEU A 191 23.18 -7.40 6.04
#